data_99c613e8b7bc5776f5954c8b04a95efc
#
_entry.id   99c613e8b7bc5776f5954c8b04a95efc
#
_cell.length_a   1.000
_cell.length_b   1.000
_cell.length_c   1.000
_cell.angle_alpha   90.00
_cell.angle_beta   90.00
_cell.angle_gamma   90.00
#
_symmetry.space_group_name_H-M   'P 1'
#
loop_
_entity.id
_entity.type
_entity.pdbx_description
1 polymer ?
#
loop_
_entity_poly.entity_id
_entity_poly.type
_entity_poly.pdbx_seq_one_letter_code
_entity_poly.pdbx_strand_id
1 'polypeptide(L)'
;MKKIVIVAFLFAFTAVPAVAAEGKNNVGVSYGLDLDGVLGVQGEFDISASMPNKAPVSIQVFWKNYSQTYPTGAGTYQWSYNGFGAAAIYDFSSSFKLDSRIKPYAGLGLIALNSTLSGPAGQPPTSADSGGLYIVGGVRYAMTPAVSADLNLNNYGGLTIGALFNF
;
A
#
# COMPACT_ATOMS: atom_id res chain seq x y z
N MET A 1 -7.47 19.74 8.89
CA MET A 1 -8.00 18.40 8.58
C MET A 1 -6.95 17.29 8.53
N LYS A 2 -5.67 17.55 8.13
CA LYS A 2 -4.59 16.52 8.11
C LYS A 2 -4.28 15.87 9.48
N LYS A 3 -4.48 16.59 10.60
CA LYS A 3 -4.20 16.07 11.95
C LYS A 3 -5.24 15.06 12.48
N ILE A 4 -6.48 15.11 12.00
CA ILE A 4 -7.56 14.22 12.46
C ILE A 4 -7.43 12.83 11.85
N VAL A 5 -6.92 12.74 10.62
CA VAL A 5 -6.69 11.45 9.95
C VAL A 5 -5.61 10.63 10.66
N ILE A 6 -4.53 11.29 11.13
CA ILE A 6 -3.44 10.63 11.87
C ILE A 6 -3.93 10.09 13.22
N VAL A 7 -4.80 10.80 13.91
CA VAL A 7 -5.36 10.38 15.21
C VAL A 7 -6.34 9.22 15.05
N ALA A 8 -7.20 9.23 14.03
CA ALA A 8 -8.09 8.10 13.73
C ALA A 8 -7.31 6.83 13.33
N PHE A 9 -6.16 7.01 12.68
CA PHE A 9 -5.25 5.93 12.35
C PHE A 9 -4.60 5.31 13.59
N LEU A 10 -4.13 6.11 14.54
CA LEU A 10 -3.57 5.65 15.83
C LEU A 10 -4.61 4.87 16.67
N PHE A 11 -5.89 5.25 16.63
CA PHE A 11 -6.94 4.54 17.37
C PHE A 11 -7.35 3.20 16.74
N ALA A 12 -7.29 3.05 15.42
CA ALA A 12 -7.51 1.75 14.77
C ALA A 12 -6.42 0.73 15.17
N PHE A 13 -5.23 1.20 15.53
CA PHE A 13 -4.10 0.38 15.94
C PHE A 13 -4.22 -0.23 17.34
N THR A 14 -5.00 0.38 18.22
CA THR A 14 -5.15 -0.11 19.61
C THR A 14 -6.27 -1.15 19.78
N ALA A 15 -7.09 -1.37 18.76
CA ALA A 15 -8.27 -2.23 18.83
C ALA A 15 -8.06 -3.63 18.21
N VAL A 16 -6.88 -3.92 17.63
CA VAL A 16 -6.57 -5.28 17.17
C VAL A 16 -6.17 -6.10 18.37
N PRO A 17 -6.99 -7.08 18.81
CA PRO A 17 -6.57 -7.96 19.88
C PRO A 17 -5.29 -8.66 19.46
N ALA A 18 -4.31 -8.68 20.35
CA ALA A 18 -3.06 -9.42 20.19
C ALA A 18 -3.33 -10.93 20.18
N VAL A 19 -3.98 -11.40 19.15
CA VAL A 19 -3.98 -12.82 18.81
C VAL A 19 -2.66 -13.01 18.04
N ALA A 20 -1.61 -13.27 18.80
CA ALA A 20 -0.34 -13.72 18.29
C ALA A 20 -0.51 -15.13 17.71
N ALA A 21 -1.14 -15.23 16.56
CA ALA A 21 -0.96 -16.35 15.69
C ALA A 21 0.30 -16.07 14.85
N GLU A 22 1.09 -17.08 14.54
CA GLU A 22 2.09 -17.02 13.47
C GLU A 22 1.36 -16.80 12.14
N GLY A 23 0.68 -15.64 12.03
CA GLY A 23 -0.21 -15.32 10.95
C GLY A 23 0.59 -14.96 9.72
N LYS A 24 0.32 -15.65 8.65
CA LYS A 24 0.86 -15.35 7.33
C LYS A 24 0.06 -14.28 6.61
N ASN A 25 -1.07 -13.87 7.21
CA ASN A 25 -1.91 -12.78 6.70
C ASN A 25 -1.51 -11.48 7.37
N ASN A 26 -1.73 -10.37 6.68
CA ASN A 26 -1.50 -9.06 7.26
C ASN A 26 -2.50 -8.02 6.75
N VAL A 27 -2.65 -6.96 7.53
CA VAL A 27 -3.32 -5.73 7.13
C VAL A 27 -2.39 -4.58 7.47
N GLY A 28 -2.36 -3.57 6.63
CA GLY A 28 -1.41 -2.48 6.86
C GLY A 28 -1.76 -1.20 6.17
N VAL A 29 -0.91 -0.24 6.47
CA VAL A 29 -1.00 1.12 5.97
C VAL A 29 0.35 1.53 5.44
N SER A 30 0.35 2.37 4.43
CA SER A 30 1.57 2.83 3.78
C SER A 30 1.49 4.30 3.38
N TYR A 31 2.65 4.92 3.25
CA TYR A 31 2.82 6.30 2.84
C TYR A 31 3.92 6.39 1.79
N GLY A 32 3.61 6.95 0.62
CA GLY A 32 4.57 7.18 -0.45
C GLY A 32 5.40 8.42 -0.16
N LEU A 33 6.72 8.30 -0.25
CA LEU A 33 7.68 9.36 0.04
C LEU A 33 7.98 10.22 -1.19
N ASP A 34 8.00 9.62 -2.39
CA ASP A 34 8.43 10.30 -3.62
C ASP A 34 7.31 11.15 -4.26
N LEU A 35 6.07 10.76 -4.04
CA LEU A 35 4.89 11.46 -4.55
C LEU A 35 4.14 12.06 -3.35
N ASP A 36 4.54 13.22 -2.90
CA ASP A 36 4.00 14.02 -1.79
C ASP A 36 2.70 13.51 -1.15
N GLY A 37 2.76 12.30 -0.54
CA GLY A 37 1.71 11.82 0.32
C GLY A 37 0.70 10.85 -0.28
N VAL A 38 1.12 9.85 -1.06
CA VAL A 38 0.24 8.71 -1.39
C VAL A 38 -0.04 7.89 -0.15
N LEU A 39 -1.27 7.96 0.34
CA LEU A 39 -1.73 7.08 1.42
C LEU A 39 -2.20 5.75 0.83
N GLY A 40 -1.84 4.65 1.48
CA GLY A 40 -2.29 3.30 1.12
C GLY A 40 -2.83 2.52 2.30
N VAL A 41 -3.80 1.68 2.03
CA VAL A 41 -4.27 0.62 2.92
C VAL A 41 -4.18 -0.68 2.15
N GLN A 42 -3.72 -1.74 2.80
CA GLN A 42 -3.58 -3.05 2.16
C GLN A 42 -3.96 -4.19 3.10
N GLY A 43 -4.48 -5.26 2.51
CA GLY A 43 -4.62 -6.56 3.14
C GLY A 43 -3.90 -7.61 2.30
N GLU A 44 -3.23 -8.57 2.94
CA GLU A 44 -2.52 -9.63 2.26
C GLU A 44 -2.86 -10.98 2.89
N PHE A 45 -3.14 -11.95 2.04
CA PHE A 45 -3.62 -13.27 2.40
C PHE A 45 -2.70 -14.33 1.81
N ASP A 46 -2.10 -15.15 2.67
CA ASP A 46 -1.26 -16.27 2.24
C ASP A 46 -2.10 -17.34 1.55
N ILE A 47 -1.73 -17.66 0.32
CA ILE A 47 -2.32 -18.73 -0.46
C ILE A 47 -1.34 -19.88 -0.75
N SER A 48 -0.18 -19.88 -0.08
CA SER A 48 0.89 -20.86 -0.32
C SER A 48 0.42 -22.31 -0.17
N ALA A 49 -0.52 -22.59 0.72
CA ALA A 49 -1.10 -23.92 0.91
C ALA A 49 -1.81 -24.44 -0.35
N SER A 50 -2.35 -23.56 -1.19
CA SER A 50 -3.05 -23.88 -2.42
C SER A 50 -2.13 -23.88 -3.64
N MET A 51 -0.86 -23.48 -3.49
CA MET A 51 0.08 -23.39 -4.61
C MET A 51 0.86 -24.67 -4.82
N PRO A 52 1.24 -24.99 -6.08
CA PRO A 52 2.14 -26.10 -6.37
C PRO A 52 3.46 -25.95 -5.56
N ASN A 53 3.95 -27.04 -5.02
CA ASN A 53 5.17 -27.10 -4.20
C ASN A 53 5.16 -26.12 -2.99
N LYS A 54 3.97 -25.71 -2.55
CA LYS A 54 3.79 -24.70 -1.47
C LYS A 54 4.61 -23.44 -1.71
N ALA A 55 4.62 -22.96 -2.96
CA ALA A 55 5.31 -21.73 -3.32
C ALA A 55 4.85 -20.59 -2.41
N PRO A 56 5.74 -19.75 -1.87
CA PRO A 56 5.44 -18.70 -0.92
C PRO A 56 4.77 -17.49 -1.61
N VAL A 57 3.50 -17.68 -1.98
CA VAL A 57 2.68 -16.67 -2.67
C VAL A 57 1.55 -16.23 -1.79
N SER A 58 1.30 -14.93 -1.80
CA SER A 58 0.11 -14.30 -1.19
C SER A 58 -0.62 -13.43 -2.21
N ILE A 59 -1.88 -13.13 -1.93
CA ILE A 59 -2.67 -12.14 -2.65
C ILE A 59 -2.76 -10.90 -1.81
N GLN A 60 -2.27 -9.79 -2.34
CA GLN A 60 -2.43 -8.47 -1.77
C GLN A 60 -3.61 -7.78 -2.44
N VAL A 61 -4.52 -7.21 -1.65
CA VAL A 61 -5.53 -6.25 -2.11
C VAL A 61 -5.20 -4.91 -1.48
N PHE A 62 -5.33 -3.82 -2.24
CA PHE A 62 -4.91 -2.52 -1.74
C PHE A 62 -5.78 -1.39 -2.29
N TRP A 63 -5.82 -0.33 -1.52
CA TRP A 63 -6.34 0.97 -1.92
C TRP A 63 -5.26 2.03 -1.74
N LYS A 64 -5.19 2.98 -2.69
CA LYS A 64 -4.26 4.12 -2.66
C LYS A 64 -5.02 5.40 -2.92
N ASN A 65 -4.66 6.44 -2.19
CA ASN A 65 -5.19 7.79 -2.37
C ASN A 65 -4.04 8.80 -2.47
N TYR A 66 -4.17 9.70 -3.41
CA TYR A 66 -3.26 10.79 -3.63
C TYR A 66 -4.02 12.08 -3.89
N SER A 67 -3.52 13.20 -3.38
CA SER A 67 -4.05 14.51 -3.68
C SER A 67 -2.95 15.56 -3.60
N GLN A 68 -2.75 16.28 -4.68
CA GLN A 68 -1.76 17.35 -4.76
C GLN A 68 -2.38 18.64 -5.31
N THR A 69 -1.90 19.76 -4.79
CA THR A 69 -2.38 21.09 -5.14
C THR A 69 -1.25 21.87 -5.81
N TYR A 70 -1.53 22.42 -6.99
CA TYR A 70 -0.58 23.18 -7.79
C TYR A 70 -1.06 24.63 -7.91
N PRO A 71 -0.41 25.63 -7.27
CA PRO A 71 -0.69 27.02 -7.50
C PRO A 71 -0.13 27.43 -8.87
N THR A 72 -0.93 28.15 -9.66
CA THR A 72 -0.54 28.72 -10.95
C THR A 72 -0.93 30.20 -11.01
N GLY A 73 -0.42 30.95 -11.98
CA GLY A 73 -0.82 32.34 -12.19
C GLY A 73 -2.31 32.53 -12.53
N ALA A 74 -2.99 31.46 -12.99
CA ALA A 74 -4.42 31.46 -13.31
C ALA A 74 -5.30 30.94 -12.15
N GLY A 75 -4.71 30.55 -11.01
CA GLY A 75 -5.40 30.00 -9.85
C GLY A 75 -4.80 28.69 -9.38
N THR A 76 -5.54 27.96 -8.53
CA THR A 76 -5.09 26.72 -7.92
C THR A 76 -5.73 25.53 -8.60
N TYR A 77 -4.92 24.56 -9.02
CA TYR A 77 -5.35 23.26 -9.53
C TYR A 77 -5.11 22.20 -8.47
N GLN A 78 -6.07 21.29 -8.31
CA GLN A 78 -5.92 20.11 -7.47
C GLN A 78 -6.08 18.87 -8.32
N TRP A 79 -5.07 18.03 -8.27
CA TRP A 79 -5.11 16.70 -8.87
C TRP A 79 -5.19 15.64 -7.78
N SER A 80 -6.13 14.72 -7.92
CA SER A 80 -6.29 13.61 -6.99
C SER A 80 -6.55 12.31 -7.74
N TYR A 81 -6.13 11.20 -7.17
CA TYR A 81 -6.56 9.88 -7.63
C TYR A 81 -6.91 8.96 -6.47
N ASN A 82 -7.83 8.04 -6.73
CA ASN A 82 -8.13 6.89 -5.92
C ASN A 82 -7.86 5.64 -6.73
N GLY A 83 -7.08 4.71 -6.19
CA GLY A 83 -6.72 3.47 -6.83
C GLY A 83 -7.12 2.26 -6.00
N PHE A 84 -7.73 1.27 -6.64
CA PHE A 84 -7.98 -0.06 -6.06
C PHE A 84 -7.29 -1.10 -6.89
N GLY A 85 -6.62 -2.05 -6.25
CA GLY A 85 -5.90 -3.08 -6.96
C GLY A 85 -5.73 -4.37 -6.20
N ALA A 86 -5.24 -5.36 -6.94
CA ALA A 86 -4.81 -6.63 -6.38
C ALA A 86 -3.52 -7.08 -7.06
N ALA A 87 -2.65 -7.75 -6.30
CA ALA A 87 -1.39 -8.27 -6.79
C ALA A 87 -1.08 -9.63 -6.18
N ALA A 88 -0.42 -10.49 -6.96
CA ALA A 88 0.26 -11.66 -6.42
C ALA A 88 1.63 -11.22 -5.92
N ILE A 89 1.95 -11.59 -4.69
CA ILE A 89 3.20 -11.28 -4.01
C ILE A 89 3.96 -12.58 -3.79
N TYR A 90 5.22 -12.61 -4.18
CA TYR A 90 6.13 -13.72 -3.93
C TYR A 90 7.16 -13.35 -2.87
N ASP A 91 7.27 -14.15 -1.81
CA ASP A 91 8.25 -13.99 -0.73
C ASP A 91 9.55 -14.73 -1.07
N PHE A 92 10.66 -14.03 -1.14
CA PHE A 92 11.98 -14.58 -1.45
C PHE A 92 12.80 -14.97 -0.21
N SER A 93 12.26 -14.94 0.99
CA SER A 93 13.00 -15.18 2.24
C SER A 93 13.76 -16.50 2.22
N SER A 94 13.12 -17.57 1.71
CA SER A 94 13.74 -18.90 1.60
C SER A 94 14.90 -18.96 0.60
N SER A 95 14.87 -18.09 -0.43
CA SER A 95 15.86 -18.06 -1.50
C SER A 95 17.18 -17.41 -1.07
N PHE A 96 17.13 -16.43 -0.18
CA PHE A 96 18.30 -15.62 0.17
C PHE A 96 18.96 -16.01 1.50
N LYS A 97 18.41 -16.96 2.26
CA LYS A 97 18.93 -17.39 3.58
C LYS A 97 19.22 -16.21 4.53
N LEU A 98 18.37 -15.20 4.50
CA LEU A 98 18.47 -14.02 5.35
C LEU A 98 17.99 -14.32 6.78
N ASP A 99 18.21 -13.36 7.69
CA ASP A 99 17.56 -13.36 9.02
C ASP A 99 16.04 -13.53 8.81
N SER A 100 15.42 -14.40 9.60
CA SER A 100 13.98 -14.71 9.50
C SER A 100 13.07 -13.48 9.64
N ARG A 101 13.59 -12.40 10.19
CA ARG A 101 12.89 -11.11 10.31
C ARG A 101 12.90 -10.31 9.01
N ILE A 102 13.78 -10.62 8.07
CA ILE A 102 13.93 -9.88 6.80
C ILE A 102 13.26 -10.68 5.70
N LYS A 103 12.18 -10.13 5.12
CA LYS A 103 11.38 -10.80 4.08
C LYS A 103 11.36 -9.95 2.81
N PRO A 104 12.31 -10.16 1.89
CA PRO A 104 12.27 -9.54 0.57
C PRO A 104 11.13 -10.15 -0.25
N TYR A 105 10.47 -9.30 -1.03
CA TYR A 105 9.35 -9.73 -1.87
C TYR A 105 9.28 -8.94 -3.17
N ALA A 106 8.58 -9.50 -4.17
CA ALA A 106 8.15 -8.80 -5.35
C ALA A 106 6.73 -9.22 -5.71
N GLY A 107 6.04 -8.34 -6.40
CA GLY A 107 4.65 -8.58 -6.79
C GLY A 107 4.27 -7.96 -8.11
N LEU A 108 3.26 -8.57 -8.71
CA LEU A 108 2.68 -8.15 -9.97
C LEU A 108 1.16 -8.23 -9.87
N GLY A 109 0.48 -7.21 -10.38
CA GLY A 109 -0.98 -7.15 -10.29
C GLY A 109 -1.60 -6.12 -11.21
N LEU A 110 -2.82 -5.76 -10.89
CA LEU A 110 -3.59 -4.75 -11.61
C LEU A 110 -4.11 -3.70 -10.64
N ILE A 111 -4.27 -2.49 -11.15
CA ILE A 111 -4.87 -1.38 -10.43
C ILE A 111 -5.89 -0.67 -11.33
N ALA A 112 -7.03 -0.33 -10.78
CA ALA A 112 -8.00 0.57 -11.37
C ALA A 112 -7.87 1.94 -10.68
N LEU A 113 -7.82 3.00 -11.45
CA LEU A 113 -7.64 4.38 -11.00
C LEU A 113 -8.83 5.24 -11.41
N ASN A 114 -9.34 6.01 -10.48
CA ASN A 114 -10.19 7.15 -10.74
C ASN A 114 -9.40 8.43 -10.40
N SER A 115 -9.15 9.26 -11.40
CA SER A 115 -8.44 10.52 -11.24
C SER A 115 -9.37 11.71 -11.46
N THR A 116 -9.16 12.79 -10.71
CA THR A 116 -9.94 14.03 -10.82
C THR A 116 -8.98 15.20 -10.83
N LEU A 117 -9.13 16.07 -11.83
CA LEU A 117 -8.49 17.37 -11.91
C LEU A 117 -9.54 18.46 -11.65
N SER A 118 -9.35 19.23 -10.58
CA SER A 118 -10.17 20.39 -10.26
C SER A 118 -9.38 21.66 -10.59
N GLY A 119 -10.00 22.56 -11.33
CA GLY A 119 -9.42 23.86 -11.70
C GLY A 119 -9.77 24.99 -10.73
N PRO A 120 -9.42 26.25 -11.07
CA PRO A 120 -9.83 27.43 -10.33
C PRO A 120 -11.36 27.55 -10.20
N ALA A 121 -11.80 28.39 -9.26
CA ALA A 121 -13.23 28.62 -9.02
C ALA A 121 -13.99 28.92 -10.31
N GLY A 122 -15.06 28.18 -10.57
CA GLY A 122 -15.91 28.30 -11.75
C GLY A 122 -15.60 27.32 -12.90
N GLN A 123 -14.53 26.55 -12.82
CA GLN A 123 -14.28 25.48 -13.78
C GLN A 123 -14.80 24.14 -13.22
N PRO A 124 -15.59 23.37 -14.00
CA PRO A 124 -16.03 22.05 -13.57
C PRO A 124 -14.84 21.10 -13.48
N PRO A 125 -14.82 20.20 -12.50
CA PRO A 125 -13.78 19.17 -12.41
C PRO A 125 -13.86 18.20 -13.60
N THR A 126 -12.70 17.75 -14.06
CA THR A 126 -12.59 16.71 -15.09
C THR A 126 -12.17 15.42 -14.42
N SER A 127 -12.91 14.34 -14.65
CA SER A 127 -12.58 13.02 -14.13
C SER A 127 -12.25 12.05 -15.26
N ALA A 128 -11.32 11.13 -15.00
CA ALA A 128 -10.95 10.07 -15.90
C ALA A 128 -10.72 8.76 -15.13
N ASP A 129 -11.26 7.70 -15.67
CA ASP A 129 -10.98 6.34 -15.21
C ASP A 129 -9.88 5.73 -16.05
N SER A 130 -8.98 5.01 -15.42
CA SER A 130 -7.91 4.28 -16.06
C SER A 130 -7.58 3.02 -15.28
N GLY A 131 -6.76 2.17 -15.85
CA GLY A 131 -6.25 0.99 -15.19
C GLY A 131 -4.87 0.65 -15.73
N GLY A 132 -4.14 -0.13 -14.98
CA GLY A 132 -2.80 -0.48 -15.37
C GLY A 132 -2.20 -1.65 -14.62
N LEU A 133 -0.99 -1.99 -15.05
CA LEU A 133 -0.16 -2.98 -14.39
C LEU A 133 0.40 -2.38 -13.10
N TYR A 134 0.23 -3.09 -11.99
CA TYR A 134 0.85 -2.78 -10.71
C TYR A 134 2.08 -3.64 -10.51
N ILE A 135 3.21 -3.01 -10.26
CA ILE A 135 4.47 -3.69 -9.97
C ILE A 135 4.99 -3.17 -8.63
N VAL A 136 5.40 -4.07 -7.76
CA VAL A 136 5.96 -3.75 -6.45
C VAL A 136 7.12 -4.65 -6.12
N GLY A 137 8.11 -4.09 -5.44
CA GLY A 137 9.22 -4.84 -4.85
C GLY A 137 9.63 -4.19 -3.55
N GLY A 138 9.95 -4.98 -2.55
CA GLY A 138 10.24 -4.42 -1.24
C GLY A 138 10.84 -5.41 -0.25
N VAL A 139 10.99 -4.91 0.96
CA VAL A 139 11.48 -5.67 2.11
C VAL A 139 10.59 -5.39 3.31
N ARG A 140 10.16 -6.45 3.97
CA ARG A 140 9.51 -6.39 5.27
C ARG A 140 10.49 -6.74 6.36
N TYR A 141 10.40 -6.02 7.46
CA TYR A 141 11.17 -6.29 8.67
C TYR A 141 10.22 -6.58 9.83
N ALA A 142 10.23 -7.82 10.33
CA ALA A 142 9.44 -8.20 11.48
C ALA A 142 10.01 -7.56 12.75
N MET A 143 9.33 -6.53 13.24
CA MET A 143 9.68 -5.84 14.50
C MET A 143 9.26 -6.68 15.70
N THR A 144 8.08 -7.26 15.62
CA THR A 144 7.51 -8.22 16.58
C THR A 144 6.77 -9.32 15.80
N PRO A 145 6.32 -10.40 16.41
CA PRO A 145 5.47 -11.38 15.73
C PRO A 145 4.20 -10.77 15.11
N ALA A 146 3.65 -9.74 15.76
CA ALA A 146 2.40 -9.10 15.32
C ALA A 146 2.61 -7.88 14.42
N VAL A 147 3.81 -7.31 14.33
CA VAL A 147 4.06 -6.04 13.62
C VAL A 147 5.30 -6.12 12.76
N SER A 148 5.15 -5.73 11.51
CA SER A 148 6.26 -5.59 10.55
C SER A 148 6.31 -4.17 10.00
N ALA A 149 7.52 -3.64 9.81
CA ALA A 149 7.74 -2.49 8.94
C ALA A 149 7.84 -2.96 7.49
N ASP A 150 7.33 -2.16 6.56
CA ASP A 150 7.39 -2.42 5.12
C ASP A 150 8.08 -1.25 4.41
N LEU A 151 9.06 -1.55 3.59
CA LEU A 151 9.71 -0.60 2.69
C LEU A 151 9.61 -1.16 1.28
N ASN A 152 8.94 -0.44 0.40
CA ASN A 152 8.75 -0.90 -0.97
C ASN A 152 8.85 0.22 -2.01
N LEU A 153 9.18 -0.19 -3.22
CA LEU A 153 9.11 0.61 -4.42
C LEU A 153 7.99 0.06 -5.30
N ASN A 154 7.10 0.93 -5.75
CA ASN A 154 6.02 0.55 -6.65
C ASN A 154 5.74 1.66 -7.67
N ASN A 155 5.17 1.29 -8.82
CA ASN A 155 4.96 2.21 -9.94
C ASN A 155 3.79 3.20 -9.77
N TYR A 156 3.06 3.15 -8.62
CA TYR A 156 1.94 4.06 -8.31
C TYR A 156 2.10 4.82 -6.99
N GLY A 157 3.22 4.72 -6.34
CA GLY A 157 3.49 5.41 -5.08
C GLY A 157 4.97 5.70 -4.87
N GLY A 158 5.81 5.31 -5.84
CA GLY A 158 7.25 5.44 -5.72
C GLY A 158 7.79 4.68 -4.51
N LEU A 159 8.76 5.24 -3.83
CA LEU A 159 9.26 4.72 -2.57
C LEU A 159 8.21 4.89 -1.47
N THR A 160 7.85 3.81 -0.82
CA THR A 160 6.76 3.75 0.15
C THR A 160 7.23 3.10 1.44
N ILE A 161 6.86 3.68 2.56
CA ILE A 161 7.02 3.07 3.89
C ILE A 161 5.67 2.67 4.46
N GLY A 162 5.63 1.60 5.24
CA GLY A 162 4.39 1.10 5.81
C GLY A 162 4.58 0.36 7.12
N ALA A 163 3.46 0.09 7.76
CA ALA A 163 3.36 -0.80 8.90
C ALA A 163 2.27 -1.85 8.63
N LEU A 164 2.62 -3.10 8.90
CA LEU A 164 1.76 -4.27 8.70
C LEU A 164 1.48 -4.94 10.04
N PHE A 165 0.25 -5.34 10.25
CA PHE A 165 -0.21 -6.15 11.38
C PHE A 165 -0.44 -7.56 10.89
N ASN A 166 0.31 -8.50 11.45
CA ASN A 166 0.23 -9.93 11.11
C ASN A 166 -0.82 -10.61 12.00
N PHE A 167 -1.64 -11.52 11.42
CA PHE A 167 -2.67 -12.31 12.10
C PHE A 167 -2.93 -13.66 11.44
#